data_d6491e35ec2da7de408b50fdced84561
#
_entry.id   d6491e35ec2da7de408b50fdced84561
#
_cell.length_a   1.000
_cell.length_b   1.000
_cell.length_c   1.000
_cell.angle_alpha   90.00
_cell.angle_beta   90.00
_cell.angle_gamma   90.00
#
_symmetry.space_group_name_H-M   'P 1'
#
loop_
_entity.id
_entity.type
_entity.pdbx_description
1 polymer ?
#
loop_
_entity_poly.entity_id
_entity_poly.type
_entity_poly.pdbx_seq_one_letter_code
_entity_poly.pdbx_strand_id
1 'polypeptide(L)'
;MAKKVIKVVKLQIPAGKANPAPPVGPALGQAGVNIMAFCKEFNAKTADQAGLIIPVEISVFEDRSFTFITKTPPAAVLLKVATKVEKGSGEPNKKKVATVKRSVVREIAEQKMADLNAASVEAAMRMVEGTARSMGIVVED
;
A
#
# COMPACT_ATOMS: atom_id res chain seq x y z
N MET A 1 0.00 -3.29 31.47
CA MET A 1 1.30 -2.74 31.16
C MET A 1 1.51 -2.70 29.65
N ALA A 2 2.13 -1.64 29.18
CA ALA A 2 2.47 -1.56 27.76
C ALA A 2 3.61 -2.56 27.46
N LYS A 3 3.40 -3.42 26.46
CA LYS A 3 4.42 -4.35 26.00
C LYS A 3 5.45 -3.61 25.19
N LYS A 4 6.70 -4.02 25.30
CA LYS A 4 7.78 -3.40 24.54
C LYS A 4 7.82 -3.98 23.13
N VAL A 5 7.83 -3.11 22.13
CA VAL A 5 8.02 -3.50 20.72
C VAL A 5 9.49 -3.83 20.51
N ILE A 6 9.77 -5.06 20.07
CA ILE A 6 11.15 -5.50 19.78
C ILE A 6 11.48 -5.43 18.30
N LYS A 7 10.45 -5.47 17.43
CA LYS A 7 10.65 -5.42 15.99
C LYS A 7 9.41 -4.88 15.30
N VAL A 8 9.64 -4.12 14.23
CA VAL A 8 8.56 -3.66 13.34
C VAL A 8 8.85 -4.23 11.95
N VAL A 9 7.85 -4.91 11.38
CA VAL A 9 7.95 -5.50 10.03
C VAL A 9 6.98 -4.76 9.12
N LYS A 10 7.48 -4.30 7.98
CA LYS A 10 6.67 -3.60 6.97
C LYS A 10 6.57 -4.46 5.73
N LEU A 11 5.35 -4.75 5.30
CA LEU A 11 5.09 -5.60 4.15
C LEU A 11 4.02 -4.99 3.25
N GLN A 12 4.00 -5.41 1.99
CA GLN A 12 2.93 -5.11 1.05
C GLN A 12 2.33 -6.44 0.62
N ILE A 13 1.06 -6.64 0.90
CA ILE A 13 0.38 -7.92 0.69
C ILE A 13 -0.91 -7.66 -0.08
N PRO A 14 -1.21 -8.48 -1.12
CA PRO A 14 -2.51 -8.39 -1.78
C PRO A 14 -3.65 -8.62 -0.79
N ALA A 15 -4.65 -7.74 -0.83
CA ALA A 15 -5.79 -7.79 0.08
C ALA A 15 -6.52 -9.13 -0.03
N GLY A 16 -6.81 -9.74 1.11
CA GLY A 16 -7.51 -11.02 1.19
C GLY A 16 -6.70 -12.23 0.74
N LYS A 17 -5.42 -12.05 0.42
CA LYS A 17 -4.56 -13.11 -0.12
C LYS A 17 -3.28 -13.36 0.68
N ALA A 18 -3.25 -12.97 1.94
CA ALA A 18 -2.11 -13.26 2.80
C ALA A 18 -2.01 -14.77 3.03
N ASN A 19 -0.81 -15.30 2.88
CA ASN A 19 -0.53 -16.71 3.09
C ASN A 19 0.89 -16.92 3.62
N PRO A 20 1.25 -18.11 4.12
CA PRO A 20 2.59 -18.36 4.66
C PRO A 20 3.71 -18.36 3.63
N ALA A 21 3.39 -18.29 2.34
CA ALA A 21 4.41 -18.25 1.29
C ALA A 21 5.18 -16.90 1.30
N PRO A 22 6.41 -16.87 0.73
CA PRO A 22 7.11 -15.58 0.61
C PRO A 22 6.26 -14.49 -0.06
N PRO A 23 6.39 -13.21 0.35
CA PRO A 23 7.36 -12.69 1.32
C PRO A 23 6.89 -12.73 2.79
N VAL A 24 5.67 -13.13 3.06
CA VAL A 24 5.05 -13.08 4.40
C VAL A 24 5.71 -14.07 5.37
N GLY A 25 5.82 -15.33 4.95
CA GLY A 25 6.34 -16.41 5.79
C GLY A 25 7.73 -16.12 6.34
N PRO A 26 8.73 -15.88 5.48
CA PRO A 26 10.10 -15.59 5.95
C PRO A 26 10.19 -14.37 6.84
N ALA A 27 9.49 -13.28 6.50
CA ALA A 27 9.54 -12.04 7.27
C ALA A 27 8.97 -12.23 8.69
N LEU A 28 7.84 -12.87 8.81
CA LEU A 28 7.19 -13.12 10.11
C LEU A 28 7.85 -14.25 10.89
N GLY A 29 8.35 -15.27 10.19
CA GLY A 29 9.08 -16.37 10.80
C GLY A 29 10.33 -15.89 11.53
N GLN A 30 11.09 -14.99 10.94
CA GLN A 30 12.26 -14.38 11.56
C GLN A 30 11.90 -13.55 12.79
N ALA A 31 10.71 -12.97 12.80
CA ALA A 31 10.22 -12.17 13.92
C ALA A 31 9.61 -13.04 15.04
N GLY A 32 9.39 -14.32 14.78
CA GLY A 32 8.81 -15.25 15.75
C GLY A 32 7.30 -15.10 15.92
N VAL A 33 6.62 -14.53 14.94
CA VAL A 33 5.18 -14.29 14.95
C VAL A 33 4.41 -15.49 14.41
N ASN A 34 3.21 -15.74 14.93
CA ASN A 34 2.32 -16.77 14.38
C ASN A 34 1.79 -16.31 13.01
N ILE A 35 2.35 -16.89 11.96
CA ILE A 35 2.06 -16.52 10.57
C ILE A 35 0.59 -16.78 10.23
N MET A 36 0.06 -17.92 10.64
CA MET A 36 -1.33 -18.30 10.32
C MET A 36 -2.34 -17.36 10.97
N ALA A 37 -2.11 -16.97 12.22
CA ALA A 37 -2.97 -16.02 12.92
C ALA A 37 -2.97 -14.66 12.21
N PHE A 38 -1.80 -14.18 11.81
CA PHE A 38 -1.68 -12.93 11.06
C PHE A 38 -2.43 -12.99 9.73
N CYS A 39 -2.20 -14.04 8.94
CA CYS A 39 -2.86 -14.20 7.64
C CYS A 39 -4.38 -14.19 7.78
N LYS A 40 -4.91 -14.90 8.77
CA LYS A 40 -6.35 -14.97 9.02
C LYS A 40 -6.93 -13.59 9.35
N GLU A 41 -6.30 -12.87 10.27
CA GLU A 41 -6.75 -11.53 10.66
C GLU A 41 -6.63 -10.51 9.52
N PHE A 42 -5.51 -10.53 8.80
CA PHE A 42 -5.30 -9.65 7.66
C PHE A 42 -6.34 -9.88 6.57
N ASN A 43 -6.56 -11.14 6.20
CA ASN A 43 -7.55 -11.50 5.19
C ASN A 43 -8.96 -11.07 5.59
N ALA A 44 -9.32 -11.22 6.86
CA ALA A 44 -10.62 -10.76 7.37
C ALA A 44 -10.78 -9.24 7.28
N LYS A 45 -9.72 -8.48 7.62
CA LYS A 45 -9.75 -7.02 7.57
C LYS A 45 -9.74 -6.44 6.16
N THR A 46 -9.15 -7.14 5.21
CA THR A 46 -8.95 -6.63 3.84
C THR A 46 -9.82 -7.32 2.80
N ALA A 47 -10.77 -8.16 3.22
CA ALA A 47 -11.63 -8.91 2.30
C ALA A 47 -12.42 -8.03 1.35
N ASP A 48 -12.87 -6.85 1.81
CA ASP A 48 -13.61 -5.87 1.02
C ASP A 48 -12.73 -5.06 0.06
N GLN A 49 -11.40 -5.18 0.19
CA GLN A 49 -10.42 -4.46 -0.63
C GLN A 49 -9.68 -5.42 -1.57
N ALA A 50 -10.25 -6.58 -1.85
CA ALA A 50 -9.63 -7.59 -2.70
C ALA A 50 -9.22 -7.01 -4.07
N GLY A 51 -8.04 -7.42 -4.54
CA GLY A 51 -7.48 -6.93 -5.79
C GLY A 51 -6.51 -5.76 -5.63
N LEU A 52 -6.44 -5.14 -4.45
CA LEU A 52 -5.50 -4.07 -4.15
C LEU A 52 -4.34 -4.61 -3.32
N ILE A 53 -3.17 -3.96 -3.44
CA ILE A 53 -2.03 -4.26 -2.58
C ILE A 53 -2.12 -3.33 -1.38
N ILE A 54 -2.14 -3.93 -0.18
CA ILE A 54 -2.28 -3.18 1.07
C ILE A 54 -0.95 -3.17 1.82
N PRO A 55 -0.38 -2.00 2.11
CA PRO A 55 0.77 -1.91 2.99
C PRO A 55 0.34 -2.24 4.42
N VAL A 56 1.12 -3.06 5.10
CA VAL A 56 0.86 -3.42 6.48
C VAL A 56 2.12 -3.22 7.31
N GLU A 57 1.94 -2.67 8.49
CA GLU A 57 3.02 -2.48 9.46
C GLU A 57 2.70 -3.32 10.68
N ILE A 58 3.55 -4.29 10.97
CA ILE A 58 3.36 -5.27 12.04
C ILE A 58 4.34 -4.95 13.16
N SER A 59 3.81 -4.70 14.36
CA SER A 59 4.63 -4.48 15.55
C SER A 59 4.69 -5.77 16.35
N VAL A 60 5.89 -6.28 16.57
CA VAL A 60 6.13 -7.53 17.32
C VAL A 60 6.61 -7.18 18.72
N PHE A 61 5.98 -7.78 19.73
CA PHE A 61 6.28 -7.55 21.14
C PHE A 61 7.17 -8.63 21.73
N GLU A 62 7.73 -8.37 22.90
CA GLU A 62 8.65 -9.28 23.61
C GLU A 62 8.07 -10.68 23.86
N ASP A 63 6.77 -10.78 24.08
CA ASP A 63 6.07 -12.03 24.34
C ASP A 63 5.65 -12.77 23.08
N ARG A 64 6.15 -12.36 21.91
CA ARG A 64 5.81 -12.89 20.59
C ARG A 64 4.39 -12.59 20.14
N SER A 65 3.67 -11.75 20.85
CA SER A 65 2.40 -11.23 20.36
C SER A 65 2.68 -10.16 19.30
N PHE A 66 1.66 -9.83 18.52
CA PHE A 66 1.80 -8.83 17.48
C PHE A 66 0.53 -7.99 17.37
N THR A 67 0.71 -6.77 16.88
CA THR A 67 -0.39 -5.94 16.39
C THR A 67 -0.01 -5.47 15.00
N PHE A 68 -1.00 -5.18 14.19
CA PHE A 68 -0.72 -4.65 12.85
C PHE A 68 -1.72 -3.56 12.49
N ILE A 69 -1.24 -2.64 11.67
CA ILE A 69 -2.08 -1.60 11.07
C ILE A 69 -2.00 -1.74 9.57
N THR A 70 -3.13 -1.57 8.90
CA THR A 70 -3.18 -1.52 7.45
C THR A 70 -3.26 -0.06 7.02
N LYS A 71 -2.57 0.28 5.95
CA LYS A 71 -2.59 1.63 5.38
C LYS A 71 -3.36 1.60 4.07
N THR A 72 -3.67 2.79 3.54
CA THR A 72 -4.29 2.88 2.21
C THR A 72 -3.34 2.30 1.16
N PRO A 73 -3.87 1.75 0.05
CA PRO A 73 -3.02 1.23 -1.03
C PRO A 73 -2.02 2.29 -1.50
N PRO A 74 -0.82 1.87 -1.96
CA PRO A 74 0.14 2.84 -2.51
C PRO A 74 -0.47 3.62 -3.68
N ALA A 75 -0.09 4.89 -3.82
CA ALA A 75 -0.57 5.74 -4.91
C ALA A 75 -0.32 5.10 -6.28
N ALA A 76 0.83 4.44 -6.43
CA ALA A 76 1.17 3.72 -7.66
C ALA A 76 0.14 2.63 -8.00
N VAL A 77 -0.32 1.88 -7.01
CA VAL A 77 -1.33 0.82 -7.20
C VAL A 77 -2.67 1.43 -7.60
N LEU A 78 -3.08 2.49 -6.93
CA LEU A 78 -4.34 3.19 -7.24
C LEU A 78 -4.32 3.76 -8.66
N LEU A 79 -3.19 4.34 -9.07
CA LEU A 79 -3.02 4.86 -10.43
C LEU A 79 -3.08 3.73 -11.48
N LYS A 80 -2.47 2.59 -11.22
CA LYS A 80 -2.54 1.44 -12.13
C LYS A 80 -3.96 0.93 -12.29
N VAL A 81 -4.71 0.84 -11.21
CA VAL A 81 -6.11 0.41 -11.23
C VAL A 81 -6.96 1.41 -12.02
N ALA A 82 -6.76 2.70 -11.75
CA ALA A 82 -7.53 3.76 -12.42
C ALA A 82 -7.27 3.82 -13.93
N THR A 83 -6.03 3.56 -14.36
CA THR A 83 -5.62 3.59 -15.76
C THR A 83 -5.68 2.22 -16.45
N LYS A 84 -5.98 1.16 -15.70
CA LYS A 84 -6.01 -0.23 -16.19
C LYS A 84 -4.66 -0.68 -16.77
N VAL A 85 -3.57 -0.20 -16.20
CA VAL A 85 -2.20 -0.54 -16.59
C VAL A 85 -1.64 -1.51 -15.56
N GLU A 86 -1.04 -2.60 -16.03
CA GLU A 86 -0.43 -3.61 -15.14
C GLU A 86 0.91 -3.17 -14.58
N LYS A 87 1.68 -2.44 -15.38
CA LYS A 87 3.02 -2.00 -15.01
C LYS A 87 3.30 -0.60 -15.52
N GLY A 88 3.99 0.19 -14.70
CA GLY A 88 4.47 1.52 -15.10
C GLY A 88 5.60 1.44 -16.12
N SER A 89 5.95 2.60 -16.70
CA SER A 89 7.03 2.70 -17.68
C SER A 89 8.40 2.53 -17.04
N GLY A 90 9.30 1.83 -17.72
CA GLY A 90 10.72 1.78 -17.37
C GLY A 90 11.48 3.06 -17.75
N GLU A 91 10.93 3.84 -18.69
CA GLU A 91 11.50 5.11 -19.14
C GLU A 91 10.42 6.20 -19.10
N PRO A 92 9.97 6.64 -17.91
CA PRO A 92 8.77 7.47 -17.78
C PRO A 92 8.87 8.85 -18.42
N ASN A 93 10.07 9.39 -18.57
CA ASN A 93 10.27 10.68 -19.24
C ASN A 93 10.25 10.57 -20.75
N LYS A 94 10.39 9.39 -21.32
CA LYS A 94 10.40 9.14 -22.76
C LYS A 94 9.18 8.36 -23.23
N LYS A 95 8.78 7.33 -22.49
CA LYS A 95 7.67 6.44 -22.84
C LYS A 95 6.52 6.63 -21.86
N LYS A 96 5.40 7.16 -22.33
CA LYS A 96 4.18 7.30 -21.55
C LYS A 96 3.30 6.07 -21.78
N VAL A 97 2.76 5.50 -20.70
CA VAL A 97 1.97 4.26 -20.76
C VAL A 97 0.48 4.50 -20.65
N ALA A 98 0.07 5.62 -20.07
CA ALA A 98 -1.34 5.94 -19.87
C ALA A 98 -1.56 7.43 -19.62
N THR A 99 -2.83 7.84 -19.66
CA THR A 99 -3.25 9.20 -19.31
C THR A 99 -4.37 9.10 -18.28
N VAL A 100 -4.34 9.95 -17.26
CA VAL A 100 -5.36 10.00 -16.22
C VAL A 100 -5.90 11.42 -16.11
N LYS A 101 -7.18 11.55 -15.84
CA LYS A 101 -7.80 12.84 -15.62
C LYS A 101 -7.48 13.38 -14.24
N ARG A 102 -7.37 14.70 -14.13
CA ARG A 102 -7.11 15.36 -12.85
C ARG A 102 -8.18 15.06 -11.79
N SER A 103 -9.43 14.85 -12.19
CA SER A 103 -10.51 14.44 -11.29
C SER A 103 -10.21 13.10 -10.60
N VAL A 104 -9.63 12.15 -11.33
CA VAL A 104 -9.22 10.84 -10.79
C VAL A 104 -8.06 11.01 -9.81
N VAL A 105 -7.08 11.87 -10.14
CA VAL A 105 -5.96 12.20 -9.24
C VAL A 105 -6.50 12.77 -7.94
N ARG A 106 -7.50 13.63 -8.01
CA ARG A 106 -8.14 14.21 -6.83
C ARG A 106 -8.80 13.16 -5.96
N GLU A 107 -9.53 12.21 -6.55
CA GLU A 107 -10.14 11.10 -5.81
C GLU A 107 -9.08 10.26 -5.08
N ILE A 108 -7.98 9.93 -5.75
CA ILE A 108 -6.87 9.19 -5.16
C ILE A 108 -6.26 9.98 -4.00
N ALA A 109 -6.03 11.28 -4.20
CA ALA A 109 -5.48 12.15 -3.17
C ALA A 109 -6.39 12.21 -1.94
N GLU A 110 -7.70 12.32 -2.13
CA GLU A 110 -8.68 12.33 -1.04
C GLU A 110 -8.66 11.01 -0.25
N GLN A 111 -8.57 9.88 -0.93
CA GLN A 111 -8.48 8.57 -0.28
C GLN A 111 -7.22 8.43 0.56
N LYS A 112 -6.13 9.06 0.14
CA LYS A 112 -4.84 8.93 0.82
C LYS A 112 -4.57 10.04 1.85
N MET A 113 -5.45 11.00 2.02
CA MET A 113 -5.23 12.11 2.95
C MET A 113 -4.88 11.66 4.37
N ALA A 114 -5.44 10.53 4.81
CA ALA A 114 -5.15 9.97 6.13
C ALA A 114 -3.68 9.56 6.31
N ASP A 115 -3.01 9.17 5.22
CA ASP A 115 -1.63 8.68 5.25
C ASP A 115 -0.62 9.71 4.72
N LEU A 116 -1.09 10.79 4.09
CA LEU A 116 -0.21 11.78 3.49
C LEU A 116 0.07 12.94 4.44
N ASN A 117 1.29 13.45 4.40
CA ASN A 117 1.68 14.67 5.09
C ASN A 117 1.40 15.88 4.19
N ALA A 118 0.13 16.08 3.83
CA ALA A 118 -0.30 17.15 2.96
C ALA A 118 -1.20 18.13 3.71
N ALA A 119 -0.99 19.42 3.50
CA ALA A 119 -1.75 20.47 4.15
C ALA A 119 -3.14 20.68 3.50
N SER A 120 -3.32 20.23 2.26
CA SER A 120 -4.56 20.40 1.51
C SER A 120 -4.71 19.29 0.47
N VAL A 121 -5.91 19.16 -0.10
CA VAL A 121 -6.17 18.20 -1.19
C VAL A 121 -5.30 18.53 -2.39
N GLU A 122 -5.12 19.81 -2.72
CA GLU A 122 -4.27 20.25 -3.82
C GLU A 122 -2.82 19.81 -3.64
N ALA A 123 -2.29 19.94 -2.42
CA ALA A 123 -0.93 19.45 -2.10
C ALA A 123 -0.84 17.93 -2.24
N ALA A 124 -1.86 17.20 -1.78
CA ALA A 124 -1.93 15.76 -1.94
C ALA A 124 -2.00 15.35 -3.43
N MET A 125 -2.75 16.10 -4.23
CA MET A 125 -2.83 15.88 -5.68
C MET A 125 -1.46 16.02 -6.34
N ARG A 126 -0.66 17.00 -5.95
CA ARG A 126 0.70 17.18 -6.47
C ARG A 126 1.59 15.99 -6.16
N MET A 127 1.45 15.40 -4.98
CA MET A 127 2.18 14.18 -4.60
C MET A 127 1.80 13.01 -5.50
N VAL A 128 0.49 12.83 -5.75
CA VAL A 128 -0.02 11.77 -6.63
C VAL A 128 0.43 12.02 -8.08
N GLU A 129 0.38 13.27 -8.54
CA GLU A 129 0.84 13.64 -9.88
C GLU A 129 2.32 13.33 -10.06
N GLY A 130 3.15 13.59 -9.05
CA GLY A 130 4.57 13.23 -9.05
C GLY A 130 4.78 11.73 -9.19
N THR A 131 4.00 10.93 -8.47
CA THR A 131 4.04 9.47 -8.60
C THR A 131 3.61 9.03 -10.00
N ALA A 132 2.54 9.61 -10.53
CA ALA A 132 2.08 9.31 -11.89
C ALA A 132 3.15 9.63 -12.93
N ARG A 133 3.80 10.77 -12.80
CA ARG A 133 4.89 11.18 -13.67
C ARG A 133 6.04 10.17 -13.64
N SER A 134 6.40 9.68 -12.46
CA SER A 134 7.46 8.68 -12.31
C SER A 134 7.10 7.33 -12.92
N MET A 135 5.81 7.07 -13.13
CA MET A 135 5.31 5.84 -13.75
C MET A 135 5.07 5.97 -15.26
N GLY A 136 5.27 7.15 -15.83
CA GLY A 136 4.96 7.42 -17.22
C GLY A 136 3.48 7.63 -17.49
N ILE A 137 2.72 8.06 -16.48
CA ILE A 137 1.30 8.39 -16.60
C ILE A 137 1.16 9.91 -16.71
N VAL A 138 0.47 10.36 -17.75
CA VAL A 138 0.23 11.78 -18.00
C VAL A 138 -1.06 12.19 -17.30
N VAL A 139 -1.03 13.31 -16.59
CA VAL A 139 -2.21 13.89 -15.95
C VAL A 139 -2.76 14.99 -16.85
N GLU A 140 -4.03 14.89 -17.22
CA GLU A 140 -4.72 15.89 -18.02
C GLU A 140 -5.91 16.49 -17.28
N ASP A 141 -6.34 17.68 -17.68
CA ASP A 141 -7.50 18.36 -17.09
C ASP A 141 -8.84 17.71 -17.48
#